data_715f976e2ff69ea0a5c074be4557d72b
#
_entry.id   715f976e2ff69ea0a5c074be4557d72b
#
_cell.length_a   1.000
_cell.length_b   1.000
_cell.length_c   1.000
_cell.angle_alpha   90.00
_cell.angle_beta   90.00
_cell.angle_gamma   90.00
#
_symmetry.space_group_name_H-M   'P 1'
#
loop_
_entity.id
_entity.type
_entity.pdbx_description
1 polymer ?
#
loop_
_entity_poly.entity_id
_entity_poly.type
_entity_poly.pdbx_seq_one_letter_code
_entity_poly.pdbx_strand_id
1 'polypeptide(L)'
;TVEKLREGWDCPFAYVLCSLKETWSATAIEQIVGRILRLPNAQAKRHPDLNCAYAFSVSDSITAVLAELREALEHNGFTKADAERIILSVPQGTLPLGVQPQTVTVGPDEIDPTVVQVQEPALGGKVRIDAASGAITIVVPLDREDLEKVQSCVTTPDAKARLAEAAEMVRQAEQAFGGSGKPRKPSPYEQQLDFLVPLLCFAENGMLYEFESTFLLDHPWKLSEKDASLPAAYNPLARPYGKVGVIDVGQKGDVQTTLLGDTGDADFVGTLHQQMFQFSGQDDWSLERLAAWLDREIDHHDIPVGESAEFLRKVIRGLTAKYGIADIGTLALDRFRLRDEIAARIQDHREGERKASFQMLLLADSPLTVTEERTMNFKTMGYEPSRLYEGGFQFQKHYFGPKPGELTEKTAEGRITEEFQCAQFLDGLPQVRFWVRNLARKSTSFRLQTSKDWFYPDFLCQLMDGRTLAVEYKGKHLFDGVDAEDKRAVGAIWASRSGGRCLFVMPTDGDFSTIRKMLDA
;
A
#
# COMPACT_ATOMS: atom_id res chain seq x y z
N THR A 1 -1.38 -18.50 20.03
CA THR A 1 0.06 -18.19 19.78
C THR A 1 0.34 -16.78 19.27
N VAL A 2 -0.68 -15.91 19.20
CA VAL A 2 -0.54 -14.52 18.72
C VAL A 2 0.45 -13.72 19.58
N GLU A 3 0.47 -13.93 20.87
CA GLU A 3 1.38 -13.24 21.80
C GLU A 3 2.84 -13.67 21.63
N LYS A 4 3.10 -14.95 21.36
CA LYS A 4 4.47 -15.44 21.12
C LYS A 4 5.09 -14.89 19.83
N LEU A 5 4.29 -14.59 18.81
CA LEU A 5 4.77 -13.95 17.57
C LEU A 5 5.19 -12.49 17.80
N ARG A 6 4.64 -11.82 18.82
CA ARG A 6 5.02 -10.47 19.24
C ARG A 6 6.30 -10.46 20.10
N GLU A 7 6.53 -11.49 20.92
CA GLU A 7 7.52 -11.51 21.99
C GLU A 7 8.79 -12.32 21.66
N GLY A 8 9.43 -12.06 20.51
CA GLY A 8 10.77 -12.60 20.29
C GLY A 8 10.84 -14.05 19.78
N TRP A 9 9.73 -14.65 19.34
CA TRP A 9 9.73 -15.95 18.70
C TRP A 9 10.48 -15.90 17.36
N ASP A 10 11.56 -16.64 17.26
CA ASP A 10 12.34 -16.78 16.03
C ASP A 10 12.16 -18.19 15.47
N CYS A 11 11.41 -18.31 14.40
CA CYS A 11 11.20 -19.57 13.71
C CYS A 11 11.44 -19.37 12.20
N PRO A 12 12.64 -19.66 11.73
CA PRO A 12 12.99 -19.47 10.32
C PRO A 12 12.28 -20.44 9.37
N PHE A 13 11.48 -21.37 9.91
CA PHE A 13 10.69 -22.34 9.15
C PHE A 13 9.20 -22.01 9.10
N ALA A 14 8.79 -20.83 9.57
CA ALA A 14 7.40 -20.39 9.48
C ALA A 14 7.13 -19.74 8.13
N TYR A 15 6.63 -20.51 7.17
CA TYR A 15 6.31 -20.04 5.83
C TYR A 15 4.87 -19.56 5.67
N VAL A 16 4.00 -19.91 6.60
CA VAL A 16 2.56 -19.62 6.51
C VAL A 16 2.07 -18.94 7.77
N LEU A 17 1.46 -17.77 7.60
CA LEU A 17 0.74 -17.04 8.63
C LEU A 17 -0.76 -17.11 8.31
N CYS A 18 -1.57 -17.50 9.29
CA CYS A 18 -3.03 -17.39 9.21
C CYS A 18 -3.53 -16.56 10.39
N SER A 19 -4.11 -15.39 10.11
CA SER A 19 -4.68 -14.50 11.11
C SER A 19 -6.20 -14.54 11.06
N LEU A 20 -6.82 -14.94 12.17
CA LEU A 20 -8.28 -14.97 12.36
C LEU A 20 -8.79 -13.79 13.21
N LYS A 21 -7.95 -12.85 13.58
CA LYS A 21 -8.29 -11.72 14.46
C LYS A 21 -8.31 -10.42 13.67
N GLU A 22 -9.36 -9.62 13.85
CA GLU A 22 -9.60 -8.38 13.11
C GLU A 22 -8.78 -7.16 13.56
N THR A 23 -8.17 -7.20 14.74
CA THR A 23 -7.49 -6.02 15.31
C THR A 23 -5.99 -6.21 15.41
N TRP A 24 -5.26 -5.65 14.46
CA TRP A 24 -3.79 -5.63 14.47
C TRP A 24 -3.30 -4.20 14.23
N SER A 25 -2.36 -3.75 15.07
CA SER A 25 -1.64 -2.51 14.80
C SER A 25 -0.66 -2.71 13.66
N ALA A 26 -0.41 -1.68 12.83
CA ALA A 26 0.56 -1.71 11.75
C ALA A 26 1.92 -2.26 12.21
N THR A 27 2.44 -1.75 13.33
CA THR A 27 3.71 -2.19 13.92
C THR A 27 3.74 -3.69 14.29
N ALA A 28 2.61 -4.25 14.73
CA ALA A 28 2.55 -5.68 15.06
C ALA A 28 2.60 -6.55 13.80
N ILE A 29 1.98 -6.10 12.72
CA ILE A 29 1.99 -6.80 11.43
C ILE A 29 3.37 -6.72 10.78
N GLU A 30 4.01 -5.56 10.78
CA GLU A 30 5.39 -5.39 10.30
C GLU A 30 6.37 -6.34 11.00
N GLN A 31 6.29 -6.43 12.32
CA GLN A 31 7.12 -7.35 13.10
C GLN A 31 6.88 -8.82 12.74
N ILE A 32 5.63 -9.19 12.51
CA ILE A 32 5.26 -10.57 12.15
C ILE A 32 5.69 -10.90 10.72
N VAL A 33 5.44 -10.00 9.77
CA VAL A 33 5.85 -10.14 8.38
C VAL A 33 7.37 -10.21 8.28
N GLY A 34 8.10 -9.32 8.96
CA GLY A 34 9.56 -9.33 9.02
C GLY A 34 10.15 -10.63 9.58
N ARG A 35 9.41 -11.37 10.41
CA ARG A 35 9.85 -12.68 10.94
C ARG A 35 9.59 -13.82 9.96
N ILE A 36 8.49 -13.78 9.21
CA ILE A 36 8.11 -14.79 8.22
C ILE A 36 9.00 -14.70 6.97
N LEU A 37 9.45 -13.49 6.62
CA LEU A 37 10.31 -13.25 5.46
C LEU A 37 11.75 -13.75 5.63
N ARG A 38 12.11 -14.30 6.78
CA ARG A 38 13.46 -14.83 7.03
C ARG A 38 13.66 -16.18 6.37
N LEU A 39 14.57 -16.23 5.41
CA LEU A 39 15.02 -17.50 4.85
C LEU A 39 15.95 -18.23 5.85
N PRO A 40 15.71 -19.52 6.13
CA PRO A 40 16.60 -20.30 6.95
C PRO A 40 18.03 -20.30 6.41
N ASN A 41 19.00 -19.85 7.22
CA ASN A 41 20.41 -19.74 6.86
C ASN A 41 20.70 -18.81 5.65
N ALA A 42 19.79 -17.87 5.35
CA ALA A 42 19.87 -16.96 4.19
C ALA A 42 20.13 -17.69 2.85
N GLN A 43 19.65 -18.92 2.71
CA GLN A 43 19.85 -19.74 1.52
C GLN A 43 18.53 -20.01 0.80
N ALA A 44 18.53 -19.79 -0.53
CA ALA A 44 17.42 -20.18 -1.37
C ALA A 44 17.22 -21.70 -1.37
N LYS A 45 15.95 -22.12 -1.30
CA LYS A 45 15.55 -23.53 -1.35
C LYS A 45 15.37 -23.99 -2.79
N ARG A 46 15.51 -25.30 -3.00
CA ARG A 46 15.35 -25.92 -4.34
C ARG A 46 13.93 -25.77 -4.89
N HIS A 47 12.92 -25.80 -4.01
CA HIS A 47 11.53 -25.62 -4.41
C HIS A 47 11.18 -24.12 -4.36
N PRO A 48 10.71 -23.52 -5.48
CA PRO A 48 10.42 -22.09 -5.55
C PRO A 48 9.44 -21.62 -4.46
N ASP A 49 8.41 -22.41 -4.17
CA ASP A 49 7.38 -22.08 -3.17
C ASP A 49 7.93 -21.97 -1.76
N LEU A 50 9.06 -22.60 -1.45
CA LEU A 50 9.73 -22.50 -0.15
C LEU A 50 10.62 -21.25 -0.02
N ASN A 51 10.71 -20.46 -1.07
CA ASN A 51 11.36 -19.14 -1.04
C ASN A 51 10.35 -18.01 -0.88
N CYS A 52 9.07 -18.35 -0.71
CA CYS A 52 7.97 -17.42 -0.47
C CYS A 52 7.42 -17.60 0.94
N ALA A 53 6.92 -16.52 1.52
CA ALA A 53 6.12 -16.55 2.74
C ALA A 53 4.65 -16.27 2.37
N TYR A 54 3.74 -16.98 3.02
CA TYR A 54 2.31 -16.91 2.72
C TYR A 54 1.57 -16.33 3.92
N ALA A 55 0.81 -15.25 3.72
CA ALA A 55 -0.01 -14.66 4.77
C ALA A 55 -1.50 -14.72 4.37
N PHE A 56 -2.31 -15.32 5.24
CA PHE A 56 -3.77 -15.38 5.10
C PHE A 56 -4.41 -14.59 6.24
N SER A 57 -5.30 -13.67 5.92
CA SER A 57 -6.02 -12.88 6.92
C SER A 57 -7.49 -12.73 6.56
N VAL A 58 -8.33 -12.70 7.57
CA VAL A 58 -9.75 -12.29 7.46
C VAL A 58 -9.91 -10.77 7.60
N SER A 59 -8.84 -10.03 7.89
CA SER A 59 -8.87 -8.58 8.14
C SER A 59 -8.24 -7.81 7.00
N ASP A 60 -8.90 -6.73 6.56
CA ASP A 60 -8.40 -5.78 5.57
C ASP A 60 -7.11 -5.06 6.02
N SER A 61 -6.84 -5.05 7.33
CA SER A 61 -5.65 -4.41 7.92
C SER A 61 -4.33 -4.97 7.40
N ILE A 62 -4.25 -6.27 7.10
CA ILE A 62 -3.02 -6.87 6.52
C ILE A 62 -2.76 -6.34 5.11
N THR A 63 -3.79 -6.19 4.30
CA THR A 63 -3.64 -5.66 2.94
C THR A 63 -3.11 -4.22 2.96
N ALA A 64 -3.60 -3.40 3.89
CA ALA A 64 -3.12 -2.03 4.07
C ALA A 64 -1.63 -1.99 4.49
N VAL A 65 -1.23 -2.83 5.44
CA VAL A 65 0.17 -2.88 5.91
C VAL A 65 1.11 -3.46 4.85
N LEU A 66 0.68 -4.44 4.06
CA LEU A 66 1.48 -4.94 2.94
C LEU A 66 1.66 -3.86 1.86
N ALA A 67 0.67 -2.99 1.66
CA ALA A 67 0.80 -1.84 0.79
C ALA A 67 1.79 -0.81 1.34
N GLU A 68 1.75 -0.51 2.65
CA GLU A 68 2.73 0.35 3.33
C GLU A 68 4.15 -0.22 3.24
N LEU A 69 4.31 -1.54 3.43
CA LEU A 69 5.60 -2.21 3.30
C LEU A 69 6.14 -2.13 1.86
N ARG A 70 5.27 -2.21 0.85
CA ARG A 70 5.65 -2.03 -0.56
C ARG A 70 6.16 -0.62 -0.82
N GLU A 71 5.45 0.40 -0.33
CA GLU A 71 5.91 1.79 -0.42
C GLU A 71 7.24 2.00 0.31
N ALA A 72 7.41 1.41 1.49
CA ALA A 72 8.67 1.48 2.23
C ALA A 72 9.84 0.84 1.46
N LEU A 73 9.61 -0.26 0.74
CA LEU A 73 10.63 -0.86 -0.14
C LEU A 73 10.98 0.09 -1.30
N GLU A 74 9.99 0.72 -1.94
CA GLU A 74 10.22 1.70 -2.99
C GLU A 74 11.04 2.90 -2.46
N HIS A 75 10.72 3.42 -1.27
CA HIS A 75 11.48 4.50 -0.63
C HIS A 75 12.92 4.11 -0.25
N ASN A 76 13.18 2.83 -0.03
CA ASN A 76 14.51 2.31 0.26
C ASN A 76 15.29 1.89 -1.00
N GLY A 77 14.85 2.34 -2.18
CA GLY A 77 15.59 2.19 -3.44
C GLY A 77 15.27 0.94 -4.24
N PHE A 78 14.27 0.13 -3.84
CA PHE A 78 13.75 -0.94 -4.70
C PHE A 78 12.89 -0.32 -5.81
N THR A 79 13.01 -0.85 -7.03
CA THR A 79 12.09 -0.42 -8.08
C THR A 79 10.67 -0.89 -7.77
N LYS A 80 9.66 -0.20 -8.31
CA LYS A 80 8.25 -0.63 -8.20
C LYS A 80 8.07 -2.10 -8.60
N ALA A 81 8.72 -2.50 -9.70
CA ALA A 81 8.67 -3.88 -10.18
C ALA A 81 9.29 -4.88 -9.19
N ASP A 82 10.37 -4.50 -8.48
CA ASP A 82 10.98 -5.34 -7.46
C ASP A 82 10.10 -5.43 -6.21
N ALA A 83 9.54 -4.32 -5.76
CA ALA A 83 8.61 -4.28 -4.62
C ALA A 83 7.35 -5.13 -4.90
N GLU A 84 6.81 -5.08 -6.12
CA GLU A 84 5.68 -5.92 -6.56
C GLU A 84 6.06 -7.42 -6.65
N ARG A 85 7.28 -7.74 -7.02
CA ARG A 85 7.79 -9.14 -7.02
C ARG A 85 8.03 -9.69 -5.62
N ILE A 86 8.44 -8.83 -4.68
CA ILE A 86 8.68 -9.23 -3.28
C ILE A 86 7.36 -9.42 -2.55
N ILE A 87 6.38 -8.54 -2.79
CA ILE A 87 5.08 -8.57 -2.13
C ILE A 87 3.99 -8.79 -3.18
N LEU A 88 3.65 -10.03 -3.41
CA LEU A 88 2.52 -10.41 -4.27
C LEU A 88 1.24 -10.39 -3.41
N SER A 89 0.37 -9.40 -3.64
CA SER A 89 -1.01 -9.51 -3.22
C SER A 89 -1.71 -10.47 -4.18
N VAL A 90 -1.94 -11.70 -3.75
CA VAL A 90 -2.91 -12.52 -4.46
C VAL A 90 -4.27 -11.93 -4.10
N PRO A 91 -5.08 -11.47 -5.06
CA PRO A 91 -6.45 -11.10 -4.78
C PRO A 91 -7.03 -12.31 -4.04
N GLN A 92 -7.47 -12.13 -2.80
CA GLN A 92 -8.38 -13.11 -2.21
C GLN A 92 -9.45 -13.23 -3.27
N GLY A 93 -9.57 -14.44 -3.84
CA GLY A 93 -10.61 -14.68 -4.81
C GLY A 93 -11.84 -14.12 -4.18
N THR A 94 -12.28 -12.97 -4.65
CA THR A 94 -13.59 -12.47 -4.36
C THR A 94 -14.40 -13.69 -4.57
N LEU A 95 -14.96 -14.29 -3.50
CA LEU A 95 -16.04 -15.23 -3.70
C LEU A 95 -16.86 -14.49 -4.73
N PRO A 96 -16.96 -14.97 -5.97
CA PRO A 96 -17.63 -14.20 -6.99
C PRO A 96 -19.08 -14.16 -6.56
N LEU A 97 -19.40 -13.14 -5.77
CA LEU A 97 -20.76 -12.78 -5.39
C LEU A 97 -21.45 -12.07 -6.57
N GLY A 98 -20.84 -12.14 -7.75
CA GLY A 98 -21.50 -11.92 -9.01
C GLY A 98 -22.17 -13.19 -9.49
N VAL A 99 -23.11 -13.04 -10.39
CA VAL A 99 -23.78 -14.17 -11.05
C VAL A 99 -22.73 -15.15 -11.57
N GLN A 100 -22.60 -16.30 -10.89
CA GLN A 100 -21.68 -17.36 -11.32
C GLN A 100 -22.20 -17.93 -12.63
N PRO A 101 -21.36 -18.01 -13.67
CA PRO A 101 -21.71 -18.76 -14.85
C PRO A 101 -22.09 -20.20 -14.45
N GLN A 102 -23.26 -20.66 -14.85
CA GLN A 102 -23.69 -22.02 -14.60
C GLN A 102 -23.39 -22.87 -15.84
N THR A 103 -22.62 -23.92 -15.66
CA THR A 103 -22.28 -24.87 -16.74
C THR A 103 -23.09 -26.11 -16.59
N VAL A 104 -23.87 -26.44 -17.62
CA VAL A 104 -24.61 -27.70 -17.76
C VAL A 104 -23.85 -28.56 -18.74
N THR A 105 -23.47 -29.78 -18.31
CA THR A 105 -22.86 -30.75 -19.21
C THR A 105 -23.95 -31.70 -19.69
N VAL A 106 -24.13 -31.78 -20.99
CA VAL A 106 -25.06 -32.71 -21.68
C VAL A 106 -24.26 -33.69 -22.53
N GLY A 107 -24.86 -34.78 -22.94
CA GLY A 107 -24.19 -35.67 -23.89
C GLY A 107 -23.87 -34.96 -25.20
N PRO A 108 -22.69 -35.16 -25.82
CA PRO A 108 -22.39 -34.58 -27.13
C PRO A 108 -23.44 -34.91 -28.19
N ASP A 109 -24.06 -36.09 -28.09
CA ASP A 109 -25.14 -36.54 -28.98
C ASP A 109 -26.49 -35.84 -28.72
N GLU A 110 -26.61 -35.14 -27.62
CA GLU A 110 -27.81 -34.35 -27.24
C GLU A 110 -27.78 -32.94 -27.76
N ILE A 111 -26.65 -32.46 -28.32
CA ILE A 111 -26.50 -31.12 -28.91
C ILE A 111 -26.69 -31.21 -30.42
N ASP A 112 -27.55 -30.35 -30.96
CA ASP A 112 -27.68 -30.20 -32.41
C ASP A 112 -26.71 -29.11 -32.92
N PRO A 113 -25.59 -29.49 -33.56
CA PRO A 113 -24.56 -28.52 -33.99
C PRO A 113 -25.05 -27.58 -35.07
N THR A 114 -26.09 -27.96 -35.82
CA THR A 114 -26.69 -27.12 -36.88
C THR A 114 -27.47 -25.97 -36.26
N VAL A 115 -28.21 -26.24 -35.20
CA VAL A 115 -28.97 -25.23 -34.45
C VAL A 115 -28.03 -24.32 -33.67
N VAL A 116 -26.94 -24.87 -33.07
CA VAL A 116 -25.93 -24.08 -32.35
C VAL A 116 -25.33 -23.00 -33.28
N GLN A 117 -24.89 -23.37 -34.47
CA GLN A 117 -24.33 -22.40 -35.44
C GLN A 117 -25.26 -21.23 -35.76
N VAL A 118 -26.58 -21.44 -35.71
CA VAL A 118 -27.59 -20.41 -35.97
C VAL A 118 -27.89 -19.58 -34.73
N GLN A 119 -27.97 -20.22 -33.57
CA GLN A 119 -28.45 -19.58 -32.33
C GLN A 119 -27.35 -18.91 -31.52
N GLU A 120 -26.11 -19.45 -31.51
CA GLU A 120 -25.01 -18.91 -30.71
C GLU A 120 -24.67 -17.43 -31.05
N PRO A 121 -24.62 -17.01 -32.34
CA PRO A 121 -24.42 -15.61 -32.67
C PRO A 121 -25.56 -14.69 -32.17
N ALA A 122 -26.80 -15.21 -32.17
CA ALA A 122 -28.00 -14.46 -31.73
C ALA A 122 -28.04 -14.29 -30.21
N LEU A 123 -27.34 -15.16 -29.44
CA LEU A 123 -27.23 -15.10 -27.99
C LEU A 123 -26.18 -14.09 -27.51
N GLY A 124 -25.40 -13.48 -28.43
CA GLY A 124 -24.53 -12.35 -28.14
C GLY A 124 -23.52 -12.55 -26.98
N GLY A 125 -23.01 -13.80 -26.79
CA GLY A 125 -22.09 -14.13 -25.72
C GLY A 125 -22.74 -14.35 -24.35
N LYS A 126 -24.06 -14.30 -24.24
CA LYS A 126 -24.81 -14.62 -23.01
C LYS A 126 -24.66 -16.10 -22.60
N VAL A 127 -24.43 -16.94 -23.59
CA VAL A 127 -24.22 -18.38 -23.44
C VAL A 127 -23.02 -18.80 -24.28
N ARG A 128 -22.21 -19.71 -23.76
CA ARG A 128 -21.12 -20.36 -24.49
C ARG A 128 -21.46 -21.84 -24.65
N ILE A 129 -21.39 -22.35 -25.86
CA ILE A 129 -21.73 -23.74 -26.17
C ILE A 129 -20.49 -24.40 -26.75
N ASP A 130 -19.95 -25.36 -26.03
CA ASP A 130 -18.90 -26.25 -26.55
C ASP A 130 -19.52 -27.60 -26.93
N ALA A 131 -19.85 -27.73 -28.18
CA ALA A 131 -20.48 -28.94 -28.72
C ALA A 131 -19.58 -30.18 -28.65
N ALA A 132 -18.24 -29.99 -28.58
CA ALA A 132 -17.29 -31.12 -28.50
C ALA A 132 -17.24 -31.73 -27.11
N SER A 133 -17.29 -30.91 -26.07
CA SER A 133 -17.33 -31.40 -24.67
C SER A 133 -18.73 -31.55 -24.11
N GLY A 134 -19.77 -31.11 -24.81
CA GLY A 134 -21.14 -31.10 -24.32
C GLY A 134 -21.40 -30.03 -23.25
N ALA A 135 -20.52 -29.05 -23.09
CA ALA A 135 -20.63 -28.02 -22.06
C ALA A 135 -21.40 -26.79 -22.56
N ILE A 136 -22.50 -26.45 -21.89
CA ILE A 136 -23.29 -25.24 -22.13
C ILE A 136 -23.17 -24.34 -20.90
N THR A 137 -22.51 -23.20 -21.03
CA THR A 137 -22.28 -22.24 -19.93
C THR A 137 -23.14 -21.02 -20.07
N ILE A 138 -24.05 -20.79 -19.13
CA ILE A 138 -24.90 -19.59 -19.03
C ILE A 138 -24.14 -18.54 -18.21
N VAL A 139 -23.76 -17.42 -18.85
CA VAL A 139 -22.90 -16.39 -18.27
C VAL A 139 -23.69 -15.28 -17.60
N VAL A 140 -24.86 -14.96 -18.15
CA VAL A 140 -25.75 -13.90 -17.65
C VAL A 140 -27.20 -14.39 -17.64
N PRO A 141 -28.11 -13.77 -16.87
CA PRO A 141 -29.52 -14.12 -16.90
C PRO A 141 -30.10 -14.08 -18.30
N LEU A 142 -30.85 -15.10 -18.62
CA LEU A 142 -31.54 -15.24 -19.90
C LEU A 142 -32.99 -14.77 -19.75
N ASP A 143 -33.47 -14.02 -20.73
CA ASP A 143 -34.88 -13.80 -20.88
C ASP A 143 -35.58 -15.05 -21.46
N ARG A 144 -36.90 -15.01 -21.60
CA ARG A 144 -37.67 -16.17 -22.05
C ARG A 144 -37.30 -16.58 -23.49
N GLU A 145 -37.07 -15.58 -24.35
CA GLU A 145 -36.73 -15.83 -25.76
C GLU A 145 -35.30 -16.43 -25.88
N ASP A 146 -34.35 -15.91 -25.13
CA ASP A 146 -32.99 -16.45 -25.11
C ASP A 146 -32.95 -17.87 -24.53
N LEU A 147 -33.73 -18.15 -23.48
CA LEU A 147 -33.83 -19.51 -22.92
C LEU A 147 -34.42 -20.50 -23.95
N GLU A 148 -35.48 -20.11 -24.70
CA GLU A 148 -36.05 -20.93 -25.75
C GLU A 148 -35.02 -21.21 -26.86
N LYS A 149 -34.19 -20.21 -27.24
CA LYS A 149 -33.09 -20.40 -28.19
C LYS A 149 -32.06 -21.42 -27.69
N VAL A 150 -31.61 -21.30 -26.43
CA VAL A 150 -30.64 -22.24 -25.84
C VAL A 150 -31.24 -23.63 -25.75
N GLN A 151 -32.49 -23.75 -25.33
CA GLN A 151 -33.18 -25.05 -25.25
C GLN A 151 -33.40 -25.70 -26.64
N SER A 152 -33.46 -24.91 -27.71
CA SER A 152 -33.56 -25.44 -29.08
C SER A 152 -32.25 -26.09 -29.53
N CYS A 153 -31.11 -25.77 -28.91
CA CYS A 153 -29.81 -26.36 -29.20
C CYS A 153 -29.65 -27.78 -28.66
N VAL A 154 -30.56 -28.23 -27.78
CA VAL A 154 -30.52 -29.58 -27.19
C VAL A 154 -31.77 -30.38 -27.55
N THR A 155 -31.60 -31.68 -27.71
CA THR A 155 -32.63 -32.58 -28.25
C THR A 155 -33.49 -33.25 -27.16
N THR A 156 -32.91 -33.50 -25.97
CA THR A 156 -33.58 -34.27 -24.92
C THR A 156 -34.36 -33.37 -23.94
N PRO A 157 -35.56 -33.85 -23.46
CA PRO A 157 -36.32 -33.09 -22.47
C PRO A 157 -35.56 -32.88 -21.14
N ASP A 158 -34.72 -33.84 -20.75
CA ASP A 158 -33.90 -33.77 -19.53
C ASP A 158 -32.84 -32.68 -19.62
N ALA A 159 -32.15 -32.56 -20.76
CA ALA A 159 -31.19 -31.49 -20.99
C ALA A 159 -31.87 -30.10 -21.00
N LYS A 160 -33.07 -29.97 -21.58
CA LYS A 160 -33.86 -28.74 -21.53
C LYS A 160 -34.25 -28.34 -20.12
N ALA A 161 -34.63 -29.33 -19.28
CA ALA A 161 -34.97 -29.07 -17.88
C ALA A 161 -33.74 -28.60 -17.07
N ARG A 162 -32.57 -29.22 -17.23
CA ARG A 162 -31.32 -28.80 -16.59
C ARG A 162 -30.87 -27.40 -17.02
N LEU A 163 -31.05 -27.06 -18.27
CA LEU A 163 -30.77 -25.69 -18.76
C LEU A 163 -31.74 -24.67 -18.17
N ALA A 164 -33.02 -25.00 -18.02
CA ALA A 164 -33.98 -24.11 -17.37
C ALA A 164 -33.66 -23.89 -15.88
N GLU A 165 -33.25 -24.95 -15.17
CA GLU A 165 -32.82 -24.86 -13.77
C GLU A 165 -31.56 -24.02 -13.61
N ALA A 166 -30.56 -24.20 -14.46
CA ALA A 166 -29.35 -23.40 -14.46
C ALA A 166 -29.62 -21.93 -14.77
N ALA A 167 -30.49 -21.66 -15.75
CA ALA A 167 -30.90 -20.29 -16.07
C ALA A 167 -31.66 -19.63 -14.90
N GLU A 168 -32.49 -20.39 -14.20
CA GLU A 168 -33.21 -19.91 -13.02
C GLU A 168 -32.25 -19.63 -11.85
N MET A 169 -31.23 -20.48 -11.63
CA MET A 169 -30.17 -20.23 -10.62
C MET A 169 -29.39 -18.93 -10.93
N VAL A 170 -29.03 -18.71 -12.21
CA VAL A 170 -28.36 -17.47 -12.63
C VAL A 170 -29.27 -16.27 -12.40
N ARG A 171 -30.57 -16.39 -12.71
CA ARG A 171 -31.57 -15.32 -12.49
C ARG A 171 -31.80 -15.03 -11.01
N GLN A 172 -31.89 -16.06 -10.17
CA GLN A 172 -32.03 -15.89 -8.70
C GLN A 172 -30.79 -15.29 -8.08
N ALA A 173 -29.60 -15.69 -8.54
CA ALA A 173 -28.33 -15.07 -8.12
C ALA A 173 -28.30 -13.57 -8.48
N GLU A 174 -28.76 -13.18 -9.67
CA GLU A 174 -28.87 -11.77 -10.04
C GLU A 174 -29.91 -11.03 -9.20
N GLN A 175 -31.04 -11.63 -8.90
CA GLN A 175 -32.05 -11.02 -8.03
C GLN A 175 -31.58 -10.87 -6.59
N ALA A 176 -30.81 -11.82 -6.08
CA ALA A 176 -30.24 -11.78 -4.73
C ALA A 176 -29.08 -10.81 -4.59
N PHE A 177 -28.26 -10.64 -5.64
CA PHE A 177 -27.04 -9.86 -5.65
C PHE A 177 -27.07 -8.66 -6.61
N GLY A 178 -27.99 -8.65 -7.60
CA GLY A 178 -28.23 -7.57 -8.55
C GLY A 178 -29.41 -6.71 -8.10
N GLY A 179 -29.13 -5.46 -7.67
CA GLY A 179 -30.20 -4.51 -7.36
C GLY A 179 -31.09 -4.23 -8.58
N SER A 180 -32.40 -4.36 -8.35
CA SER A 180 -33.54 -3.92 -9.20
C SER A 180 -33.36 -3.83 -10.73
N GLY A 181 -33.84 -4.80 -11.41
CA GLY A 181 -34.19 -5.03 -12.81
C GLY A 181 -34.50 -3.88 -13.76
N LYS A 182 -33.61 -2.90 -13.90
CA LYS A 182 -33.53 -2.07 -15.13
C LYS A 182 -32.22 -2.39 -15.82
N PRO A 183 -32.18 -2.51 -17.15
CA PRO A 183 -30.95 -2.72 -17.89
C PRO A 183 -29.99 -1.57 -17.55
N ARG A 184 -28.93 -1.88 -16.81
CA ARG A 184 -27.88 -0.95 -16.44
C ARG A 184 -27.12 -0.54 -17.70
N LYS A 185 -26.90 0.76 -17.89
CA LYS A 185 -25.94 1.21 -18.91
C LYS A 185 -24.56 0.59 -18.59
N PRO A 186 -23.89 -0.01 -19.58
CA PRO A 186 -22.55 -0.53 -19.35
C PRO A 186 -21.63 0.59 -18.87
N SER A 187 -20.78 0.28 -17.89
CA SER A 187 -19.81 1.23 -17.37
C SER A 187 -18.79 1.64 -18.45
N PRO A 188 -18.07 2.77 -18.31
CA PRO A 188 -17.03 3.15 -19.26
C PRO A 188 -15.95 2.07 -19.45
N TYR A 189 -15.61 1.34 -18.39
CA TYR A 189 -14.69 0.20 -18.44
C TYR A 189 -15.26 -0.95 -19.29
N GLU A 190 -16.51 -1.33 -19.08
CA GLU A 190 -17.20 -2.36 -19.90
C GLU A 190 -17.33 -1.95 -21.36
N GLN A 191 -17.45 -0.64 -21.64
CA GLN A 191 -17.43 -0.07 -22.98
C GLN A 191 -16.02 0.00 -23.58
N GLN A 192 -14.98 -0.44 -22.87
CA GLN A 192 -13.58 -0.42 -23.31
C GLN A 192 -13.05 0.99 -23.62
N LEU A 193 -13.59 2.02 -22.96
CA LEU A 193 -13.08 3.38 -23.09
C LEU A 193 -11.73 3.51 -22.35
N ASP A 194 -10.78 4.25 -22.94
CA ASP A 194 -9.54 4.56 -22.25
C ASP A 194 -9.75 5.65 -21.20
N PHE A 195 -9.07 5.51 -20.06
CA PHE A 195 -8.98 6.54 -19.03
C PHE A 195 -7.50 6.83 -18.76
N LEU A 196 -6.96 7.75 -19.52
CA LEU A 196 -5.56 8.15 -19.49
C LEU A 196 -5.37 9.31 -18.52
N VAL A 197 -4.45 9.14 -17.58
CA VAL A 197 -4.05 10.16 -16.62
C VAL A 197 -2.58 10.47 -16.85
N PRO A 198 -2.21 11.70 -17.25
CA PRO A 198 -0.82 12.08 -17.44
C PRO A 198 -0.04 12.02 -16.13
N LEU A 199 1.17 11.43 -16.16
CA LEU A 199 2.05 11.32 -15.01
C LEU A 199 2.88 12.59 -14.84
N LEU A 200 3.24 12.90 -13.58
CA LEU A 200 4.27 13.88 -13.29
C LEU A 200 5.63 13.22 -13.49
N CYS A 201 6.42 13.77 -14.40
CA CYS A 201 7.70 13.19 -14.80
C CYS A 201 8.86 14.13 -14.50
N PHE A 202 10.02 13.55 -14.24
CA PHE A 202 11.31 14.20 -14.21
C PHE A 202 11.96 14.05 -15.59
N ALA A 203 12.30 15.17 -16.23
CA ALA A 203 12.92 15.19 -17.54
C ALA A 203 14.45 15.27 -17.40
N GLU A 204 15.15 14.23 -17.81
CA GLU A 204 16.60 14.17 -17.75
C GLU A 204 17.18 13.59 -19.04
N ASN A 205 18.18 14.28 -19.64
CA ASN A 205 18.87 13.82 -20.85
C ASN A 205 17.92 13.43 -22.00
N GLY A 206 16.78 14.10 -22.13
CA GLY A 206 15.78 13.81 -23.16
C GLY A 206 14.88 12.60 -22.87
N MET A 207 15.02 11.99 -21.70
CA MET A 207 14.13 10.93 -21.23
C MET A 207 13.18 11.44 -20.16
N LEU A 208 12.04 10.76 -20.03
CA LEU A 208 11.00 11.05 -19.04
C LEU A 208 10.88 9.88 -18.08
N TYR A 209 11.14 10.15 -16.81
CA TYR A 209 10.97 9.22 -15.70
C TYR A 209 9.77 9.64 -14.86
N GLU A 210 9.00 8.69 -14.33
CA GLU A 210 8.01 9.02 -13.30
C GLU A 210 8.73 9.71 -12.13
N PHE A 211 8.18 10.82 -11.63
CA PHE A 211 8.81 11.55 -10.53
C PHE A 211 8.63 10.77 -9.23
N GLU A 212 9.74 10.31 -8.67
CA GLU A 212 9.82 9.48 -7.47
C GLU A 212 10.76 10.09 -6.42
N SER A 213 10.71 9.54 -5.20
CA SER A 213 11.53 10.02 -4.07
C SER A 213 13.04 9.95 -4.31
N THR A 214 13.51 9.08 -5.21
CA THR A 214 14.92 8.97 -5.61
C THR A 214 15.46 10.28 -6.16
N PHE A 215 14.66 11.01 -6.94
CA PHE A 215 15.05 12.32 -7.48
C PHE A 215 15.18 13.42 -6.42
N LEU A 216 14.64 13.22 -5.21
CA LEU A 216 14.76 14.19 -4.12
C LEU A 216 16.14 14.16 -3.45
N LEU A 217 16.87 13.06 -3.57
CA LEU A 217 18.22 12.88 -3.01
C LEU A 217 19.26 12.54 -4.09
N ASP A 218 18.95 12.77 -5.36
CA ASP A 218 19.87 12.50 -6.49
C ASP A 218 21.02 13.52 -6.59
N HIS A 219 21.25 14.27 -5.53
CA HIS A 219 22.41 15.16 -5.37
C HIS A 219 23.15 14.79 -4.08
N PRO A 220 24.49 14.85 -4.09
CA PRO A 220 25.27 14.59 -2.89
C PRO A 220 24.91 15.61 -1.81
N TRP A 221 24.29 15.17 -0.73
CA TRP A 221 24.06 16.01 0.42
C TRP A 221 25.13 15.78 1.48
N LYS A 222 25.53 16.86 2.17
CA LYS A 222 26.67 16.83 3.06
C LYS A 222 26.24 16.61 4.50
N LEU A 223 26.14 15.36 4.90
CA LEU A 223 25.84 14.99 6.28
C LEU A 223 26.86 15.55 7.26
N SER A 224 28.13 15.61 6.86
CA SER A 224 29.22 16.15 7.69
C SER A 224 29.03 17.63 8.08
N GLU A 225 28.26 18.42 7.31
CA GLU A 225 27.95 19.81 7.62
C GLU A 225 26.72 19.96 8.55
N LYS A 226 25.98 18.90 8.79
CA LYS A 226 24.77 18.92 9.63
C LYS A 226 25.08 18.91 11.12
N ASP A 227 24.07 19.31 11.91
CA ASP A 227 24.14 19.26 13.36
C ASP A 227 24.22 17.83 13.87
N ALA A 228 25.33 17.52 14.53
CA ALA A 228 25.63 16.19 15.10
C ALA A 228 25.11 16.01 16.54
N SER A 229 24.33 16.96 17.06
CA SER A 229 23.77 16.88 18.40
C SER A 229 22.65 15.85 18.45
N LEU A 230 22.71 14.94 19.41
CA LEU A 230 21.61 14.00 19.69
C LEU A 230 20.55 14.66 20.59
N PRO A 231 19.30 14.15 20.59
CA PRO A 231 18.22 14.68 21.42
C PRO A 231 18.61 14.83 22.89
N ALA A 232 18.09 15.87 23.55
CA ALA A 232 18.41 16.14 24.96
C ALA A 232 18.01 14.98 25.90
N ALA A 233 17.04 14.19 25.50
CA ALA A 233 16.62 12.99 26.24
C ALA A 233 17.66 11.86 26.20
N TYR A 234 18.55 11.83 25.19
CA TYR A 234 19.62 10.84 25.12
C TYR A 234 20.76 11.21 26.06
N ASN A 235 21.02 10.34 27.02
CA ASN A 235 22.16 10.43 27.92
C ASN A 235 22.86 9.06 27.94
N PRO A 236 24.11 8.95 27.47
CA PRO A 236 24.85 7.67 27.45
C PRO A 236 25.22 7.17 28.84
N LEU A 237 25.20 8.07 29.85
CA LEU A 237 25.47 7.73 31.24
C LEU A 237 24.20 7.35 32.01
N ALA A 238 23.04 7.79 31.59
CA ALA A 238 21.76 7.40 32.15
C ALA A 238 21.34 6.06 31.54
N ARG A 239 21.69 4.99 32.22
CA ARG A 239 21.24 3.66 31.83
C ARG A 239 19.77 3.52 32.19
N PRO A 240 18.89 3.10 31.25
CA PRO A 240 17.54 2.74 31.60
C PRO A 240 17.65 1.55 32.56
N TYR A 241 17.16 1.71 33.76
CA TYR A 241 17.04 0.63 34.72
C TYR A 241 16.10 -0.41 34.12
N GLY A 242 16.67 -1.44 33.49
CA GLY A 242 15.91 -2.64 33.15
C GLY A 242 15.49 -3.29 34.48
N LYS A 243 14.26 -3.76 34.57
CA LYS A 243 13.86 -4.63 35.66
C LYS A 243 14.69 -5.91 35.52
N VAL A 244 15.67 -6.09 36.42
CA VAL A 244 16.47 -7.30 36.45
C VAL A 244 15.67 -8.36 37.22
N GLY A 245 15.29 -9.42 36.53
CA GLY A 245 14.68 -10.59 37.13
C GLY A 245 15.72 -11.70 37.26
N VAL A 246 15.82 -12.34 38.41
CA VAL A 246 16.55 -13.59 38.56
C VAL A 246 15.62 -14.74 38.20
N ILE A 247 16.02 -15.52 37.22
CA ILE A 247 15.33 -16.76 36.85
C ILE A 247 16.09 -17.90 37.55
N ASP A 248 15.51 -18.46 38.60
CA ASP A 248 16.05 -19.64 39.25
C ASP A 248 15.33 -20.89 38.69
N VAL A 249 16.11 -21.81 38.18
CA VAL A 249 15.60 -23.08 37.66
C VAL A 249 15.95 -24.17 38.70
N GLY A 250 14.94 -24.54 39.47
CA GLY A 250 15.10 -25.61 40.47
C GLY A 250 15.42 -26.97 39.84
N GLN A 251 16.07 -27.85 40.59
CA GLN A 251 16.47 -29.19 40.12
C GLN A 251 15.33 -30.08 39.61
N LYS A 252 14.06 -29.68 39.78
CA LYS A 252 12.86 -30.36 39.29
C LYS A 252 12.20 -29.67 38.07
N GLY A 253 12.88 -28.65 37.48
CA GLY A 253 12.35 -27.93 36.33
C GLY A 253 11.33 -26.82 36.68
N ASP A 254 11.15 -26.53 37.98
CA ASP A 254 10.32 -25.40 38.39
C ASP A 254 11.09 -24.09 38.15
N VAL A 255 10.47 -23.19 37.38
CA VAL A 255 11.04 -21.88 37.05
C VAL A 255 10.41 -20.83 37.97
N GLN A 256 11.21 -20.29 38.89
CA GLN A 256 10.81 -19.14 39.71
C GLN A 256 11.46 -17.87 39.14
N THR A 257 10.63 -16.88 38.80
CA THR A 257 11.10 -15.57 38.36
C THR A 257 10.89 -14.58 39.47
N THR A 258 11.97 -14.13 40.10
CA THR A 258 11.92 -13.06 41.10
C THR A 258 12.33 -11.75 40.45
N LEU A 259 11.36 -10.82 40.28
CA LEU A 259 11.68 -9.45 39.88
C LEU A 259 12.33 -8.74 41.09
N LEU A 260 13.56 -8.34 40.93
CA LEU A 260 14.25 -7.48 41.92
C LEU A 260 13.58 -6.08 41.79
N GLY A 261 12.90 -5.70 42.86
CA GLY A 261 12.15 -4.45 42.93
C GLY A 261 13.06 -3.21 42.93
N ASP A 262 12.43 -2.05 42.86
CA ASP A 262 13.01 -0.69 42.80
C ASP A 262 13.90 -0.26 43.96
N THR A 263 14.24 -1.15 44.87
CA THR A 263 15.06 -0.85 46.05
C THR A 263 16.42 -1.52 45.96
N GLY A 264 17.35 -0.81 45.32
CA GLY A 264 18.69 -0.69 45.83
C GLY A 264 19.60 -1.92 45.87
N ASP A 265 19.94 -2.48 44.72
CA ASP A 265 21.27 -3.06 44.59
C ASP A 265 21.97 -2.47 43.35
N ALA A 266 22.23 -1.16 43.43
CA ALA A 266 23.14 -0.47 42.50
C ALA A 266 24.52 -1.19 42.43
N ASP A 267 24.94 -1.81 43.52
CA ASP A 267 26.17 -2.61 43.61
C ASP A 267 26.08 -3.93 42.83
N PHE A 268 24.92 -4.62 42.85
CA PHE A 268 24.74 -5.88 42.10
C PHE A 268 24.70 -5.64 40.59
N VAL A 269 23.94 -4.64 40.15
CA VAL A 269 23.88 -4.23 38.74
C VAL A 269 25.27 -3.71 38.30
N GLY A 270 25.96 -2.98 39.15
CA GLY A 270 27.36 -2.55 38.96
C GLY A 270 28.32 -3.72 38.80
N THR A 271 28.18 -4.74 39.62
CA THR A 271 29.02 -5.96 39.59
C THR A 271 28.71 -6.81 38.35
N LEU A 272 27.43 -6.95 37.94
CA LEU A 272 27.03 -7.63 36.71
C LEU A 272 27.57 -6.91 35.48
N HIS A 273 27.52 -5.57 35.47
CA HIS A 273 28.12 -4.77 34.43
C HIS A 273 29.65 -4.89 34.39
N GLN A 274 30.32 -4.92 35.54
CA GLN A 274 31.77 -5.18 35.59
C GLN A 274 32.10 -6.57 35.07
N GLN A 275 31.31 -7.58 35.42
CA GLN A 275 31.51 -8.94 34.90
C GLN A 275 31.24 -9.04 33.39
N MET A 276 30.17 -8.42 32.88
CA MET A 276 29.94 -8.32 31.45
C MET A 276 31.05 -7.55 30.73
N PHE A 277 31.64 -6.55 31.39
CA PHE A 277 32.81 -5.82 30.89
C PHE A 277 34.06 -6.72 30.81
N GLN A 278 34.27 -7.60 31.78
CA GLN A 278 35.36 -8.57 31.76
C GLN A 278 35.15 -9.70 30.75
N PHE A 279 33.89 -10.08 30.47
CA PHE A 279 33.54 -11.09 29.45
C PHE A 279 33.53 -10.54 28.01
N SER A 280 33.36 -9.23 27.81
CA SER A 280 33.39 -8.63 26.47
C SER A 280 34.78 -8.41 25.88
N GLY A 281 35.81 -9.07 26.46
CA GLY A 281 37.19 -8.97 26.00
C GLY A 281 37.73 -7.54 26.10
N GLN A 282 39.01 -7.39 26.43
CA GLN A 282 39.74 -6.12 26.41
C GLN A 282 39.84 -5.57 24.98
N ASP A 283 38.70 -5.16 24.44
CA ASP A 283 38.67 -4.44 23.18
C ASP A 283 38.98 -2.98 23.48
N ASP A 284 40.18 -2.54 23.15
CA ASP A 284 40.54 -1.11 23.15
C ASP A 284 39.63 -0.35 22.18
N TRP A 285 38.53 0.19 22.73
CA TRP A 285 37.62 1.02 21.95
C TRP A 285 38.26 2.39 21.76
N SER A 286 38.61 2.68 20.51
CA SER A 286 38.98 4.02 20.07
C SER A 286 37.80 4.71 19.41
N LEU A 287 37.90 6.02 19.26
CA LEU A 287 36.91 6.83 18.49
C LEU A 287 36.71 6.25 17.10
N GLU A 288 37.81 5.91 16.42
CA GLU A 288 37.78 5.40 15.04
C GLU A 288 37.11 4.01 14.98
N ARG A 289 37.34 3.17 15.94
CA ARG A 289 36.74 1.83 16.00
C ARG A 289 35.25 1.91 16.27
N LEU A 290 34.81 2.80 17.16
CA LEU A 290 33.39 3.02 17.43
C LEU A 290 32.69 3.64 16.21
N ALA A 291 33.30 4.64 15.56
CA ALA A 291 32.77 5.23 14.35
C ALA A 291 32.64 4.21 13.22
N ALA A 292 33.65 3.36 13.00
CA ALA A 292 33.61 2.32 11.98
C ALA A 292 32.59 1.21 12.30
N TRP A 293 32.34 0.91 13.56
CA TRP A 293 31.28 -0.01 13.96
C TRP A 293 29.89 0.60 13.68
N LEU A 294 29.66 1.85 14.07
CA LEU A 294 28.40 2.57 13.82
C LEU A 294 28.12 2.70 12.33
N ASP A 295 29.14 3.01 11.52
CA ASP A 295 29.03 3.14 10.08
C ASP A 295 28.55 1.85 9.39
N ARG A 296 28.95 0.70 9.90
CA ARG A 296 28.50 -0.61 9.38
C ARG A 296 27.11 -1.02 9.85
N GLU A 297 26.70 -0.58 11.03
CA GLU A 297 25.44 -0.99 11.64
C GLU A 297 24.28 -0.05 11.29
N ILE A 298 24.57 1.15 10.81
CA ILE A 298 23.57 2.13 10.38
C ILE A 298 23.44 2.07 8.87
N ASP A 299 22.22 1.92 8.37
CA ASP A 299 21.95 1.96 6.94
C ASP A 299 21.95 3.40 6.41
N HIS A 300 22.90 3.69 5.52
CA HIS A 300 23.07 5.00 4.89
C HIS A 300 23.68 4.92 3.48
N HIS A 301 23.25 3.97 2.69
CA HIS A 301 23.75 3.73 1.32
C HIS A 301 23.67 4.94 0.37
N ASP A 302 22.80 5.91 0.68
CA ASP A 302 22.62 7.19 -0.02
C ASP A 302 23.66 8.26 0.38
N ILE A 303 24.53 7.98 1.36
CA ILE A 303 25.49 8.93 1.93
C ILE A 303 26.91 8.46 1.62
N PRO A 304 27.78 9.31 1.03
CA PRO A 304 29.18 8.95 0.83
C PRO A 304 29.88 8.61 2.14
N VAL A 305 30.71 7.55 2.15
CA VAL A 305 31.42 7.05 3.33
C VAL A 305 32.24 8.14 4.04
N GLY A 306 32.79 9.09 3.32
CA GLY A 306 33.53 10.22 3.93
C GLY A 306 32.64 11.12 4.77
N GLU A 307 31.41 11.35 4.31
CA GLU A 307 30.43 12.20 4.99
C GLU A 307 29.89 11.50 6.26
N SER A 308 29.52 10.23 6.16
CA SER A 308 29.03 9.44 7.29
C SER A 308 30.10 9.31 8.38
N ALA A 309 31.33 8.94 8.00
CA ALA A 309 32.43 8.79 8.94
C ALA A 309 32.77 10.10 9.68
N GLU A 310 32.73 11.25 9.00
CA GLU A 310 32.96 12.54 9.65
C GLU A 310 31.82 12.93 10.60
N PHE A 311 30.58 12.71 10.20
CA PHE A 311 29.41 12.96 11.04
C PHE A 311 29.46 12.09 12.31
N LEU A 312 29.73 10.80 12.19
CA LEU A 312 29.86 9.88 13.34
C LEU A 312 30.96 10.31 14.31
N ARG A 313 32.12 10.75 13.78
CA ARG A 313 33.20 11.31 14.63
C ARG A 313 32.75 12.58 15.36
N LYS A 314 31.99 13.47 14.69
CA LYS A 314 31.43 14.67 15.34
C LYS A 314 30.45 14.32 16.45
N VAL A 315 29.55 13.35 16.23
CA VAL A 315 28.62 12.87 17.27
C VAL A 315 29.40 12.33 18.48
N ILE A 316 30.38 11.45 18.26
CA ILE A 316 31.16 10.85 19.34
C ILE A 316 31.93 11.94 20.13
N ARG A 317 32.63 12.86 19.46
CA ARG A 317 33.33 13.98 20.07
C ARG A 317 32.40 14.90 20.85
N GLY A 318 31.21 15.20 20.27
CA GLY A 318 30.19 15.99 20.95
C GLY A 318 29.69 15.37 22.25
N LEU A 319 29.45 14.07 22.24
CA LEU A 319 29.04 13.31 23.45
C LEU A 319 30.14 13.23 24.49
N THR A 320 31.38 12.94 24.09
CA THR A 320 32.51 12.90 25.03
C THR A 320 32.73 14.25 25.69
N ALA A 321 32.66 15.33 24.92
CA ALA A 321 32.80 16.69 25.48
C ALA A 321 31.60 17.07 26.37
N LYS A 322 30.38 16.81 25.96
CA LYS A 322 29.16 17.18 26.70
C LYS A 322 29.06 16.47 28.06
N TYR A 323 29.42 15.21 28.09
CA TYR A 323 29.28 14.37 29.30
C TYR A 323 30.60 14.13 30.04
N GLY A 324 31.72 14.71 29.62
CA GLY A 324 33.01 14.54 30.23
C GLY A 324 33.55 13.10 30.19
N ILE A 325 33.24 12.36 29.12
CA ILE A 325 33.62 10.96 28.96
C ILE A 325 35.06 10.87 28.48
N ALA A 326 35.96 10.40 29.34
CA ALA A 326 37.37 10.24 29.02
C ALA A 326 37.67 8.97 28.22
N ASP A 327 36.92 7.89 28.49
CA ASP A 327 37.10 6.57 27.86
C ASP A 327 35.97 6.27 26.88
N ILE A 328 36.33 6.06 25.63
CA ILE A 328 35.39 5.70 24.56
C ILE A 328 34.68 4.37 24.83
N GLY A 329 35.29 3.47 25.56
CA GLY A 329 34.67 2.22 26.02
C GLY A 329 33.33 2.44 26.73
N THR A 330 33.18 3.57 27.44
CA THR A 330 31.90 3.97 28.06
C THR A 330 30.77 4.17 27.04
N LEU A 331 31.04 4.81 25.90
CA LEU A 331 30.09 4.94 24.81
C LEU A 331 29.87 3.61 24.08
N ALA A 332 30.90 2.82 23.91
CA ALA A 332 30.82 1.53 23.26
C ALA A 332 29.93 0.52 24.01
N LEU A 333 29.78 0.65 25.31
CA LEU A 333 28.83 -0.14 26.11
C LEU A 333 27.38 0.17 25.74
N ASP A 334 27.11 1.42 25.40
CA ASP A 334 25.77 1.88 25.00
C ASP A 334 25.60 1.93 23.47
N ARG A 335 26.50 1.32 22.69
CA ARG A 335 26.60 1.46 21.23
C ARG A 335 25.32 1.14 20.46
N PHE A 336 24.48 0.22 20.97
CA PHE A 336 23.23 -0.14 20.31
C PHE A 336 22.18 0.99 20.43
N ARG A 337 22.02 1.59 21.63
CA ARG A 337 21.18 2.77 21.80
C ARG A 337 21.75 3.95 21.03
N LEU A 338 23.06 4.14 21.10
CA LEU A 338 23.75 5.18 20.34
C LEU A 338 23.53 5.03 18.85
N ARG A 339 23.61 3.81 18.30
CA ARG A 339 23.29 3.51 16.90
C ARG A 339 21.88 3.96 16.56
N ASP A 340 20.89 3.57 17.35
CA ASP A 340 19.48 3.85 17.09
C ASP A 340 19.21 5.36 17.12
N GLU A 341 19.78 6.10 18.05
CA GLU A 341 19.66 7.57 18.13
C GLU A 341 20.37 8.27 16.97
N ILE A 342 21.53 7.78 16.56
CA ILE A 342 22.22 8.33 15.39
C ILE A 342 21.45 8.02 14.10
N ALA A 343 20.94 6.81 13.94
CA ALA A 343 20.12 6.43 12.80
C ALA A 343 18.89 7.32 12.68
N ALA A 344 18.20 7.57 13.80
CA ALA A 344 17.08 8.51 13.85
C ALA A 344 17.51 9.93 13.45
N ARG A 345 18.67 10.39 13.95
CA ARG A 345 19.19 11.73 13.60
C ARG A 345 19.57 11.87 12.13
N ILE A 346 20.17 10.83 11.55
CA ILE A 346 20.46 10.80 10.10
C ILE A 346 19.15 10.85 9.31
N GLN A 347 18.14 10.11 9.75
CA GLN A 347 16.82 10.11 9.11
C GLN A 347 16.15 11.50 9.18
N ASP A 348 16.22 12.21 10.30
CA ASP A 348 15.73 13.59 10.43
C ASP A 348 16.40 14.52 9.40
N HIS A 349 17.73 14.41 9.25
CA HIS A 349 18.46 15.20 8.27
C HIS A 349 18.10 14.84 6.84
N ARG A 350 17.94 13.54 6.53
CA ARG A 350 17.50 13.04 5.23
C ARG A 350 16.11 13.58 4.86
N GLU A 351 15.18 13.57 5.79
CA GLU A 351 13.84 14.17 5.60
C GLU A 351 13.92 15.68 5.35
N GLY A 352 14.80 16.37 6.07
CA GLY A 352 15.05 17.79 5.85
C GLY A 352 15.58 18.09 4.45
N GLU A 353 16.52 17.28 3.96
CA GLU A 353 17.07 17.41 2.60
C GLU A 353 16.03 17.10 1.52
N ARG A 354 15.26 16.01 1.69
CA ARG A 354 14.15 15.70 0.78
C ARG A 354 13.16 16.85 0.68
N LYS A 355 12.80 17.44 1.82
CA LYS A 355 11.87 18.57 1.84
C LYS A 355 12.46 19.81 1.14
N ALA A 356 13.72 20.12 1.38
CA ALA A 356 14.39 21.24 0.71
C ALA A 356 14.49 21.01 -0.81
N SER A 357 14.88 19.81 -1.25
CA SER A 357 14.93 19.43 -2.65
C SER A 357 13.54 19.47 -3.31
N PHE A 358 12.52 18.95 -2.64
CA PHE A 358 11.15 19.03 -3.12
C PHE A 358 10.70 20.48 -3.34
N GLN A 359 10.98 21.38 -2.38
CA GLN A 359 10.66 22.78 -2.53
C GLN A 359 11.38 23.43 -3.72
N MET A 360 12.64 23.07 -3.97
CA MET A 360 13.36 23.54 -5.15
C MET A 360 12.74 23.03 -6.46
N LEU A 361 12.28 21.79 -6.50
CA LEU A 361 11.62 21.22 -7.67
C LEU A 361 10.24 21.83 -7.96
N LEU A 362 9.61 22.48 -6.98
CA LEU A 362 8.38 23.24 -7.19
C LEU A 362 8.58 24.58 -7.93
N LEU A 363 9.83 25.04 -8.10
CA LEU A 363 10.13 26.28 -8.79
C LEU A 363 9.93 26.16 -10.31
N ALA A 364 9.78 27.32 -10.97
CA ALA A 364 9.43 27.41 -12.38
C ALA A 364 10.41 26.70 -13.33
N ASP A 365 11.70 26.74 -13.03
CA ASP A 365 12.77 26.22 -13.88
C ASP A 365 13.14 24.76 -13.57
N SER A 366 12.29 24.06 -12.80
CA SER A 366 12.54 22.66 -12.46
C SER A 366 12.34 21.72 -13.66
N PRO A 367 13.00 20.54 -13.65
CA PRO A 367 12.86 19.55 -14.71
C PRO A 367 11.54 18.77 -14.67
N LEU A 368 10.61 19.14 -13.79
CA LEU A 368 9.30 18.50 -13.70
C LEU A 368 8.41 18.89 -14.89
N THR A 369 7.80 17.89 -15.52
CA THR A 369 6.91 18.07 -16.67
C THR A 369 5.77 17.06 -16.66
N VAL A 370 4.68 17.39 -17.36
CA VAL A 370 3.52 16.50 -17.57
C VAL A 370 3.23 16.46 -19.06
N THR A 371 3.33 15.27 -19.67
CA THR A 371 3.15 15.06 -21.10
C THR A 371 2.15 13.94 -21.38
N GLU A 372 1.70 13.84 -22.64
CA GLU A 372 0.84 12.72 -23.09
C GLU A 372 1.64 11.43 -23.35
N GLU A 373 2.96 11.52 -23.45
CA GLU A 373 3.83 10.37 -23.71
C GLU A 373 3.91 9.41 -22.52
N ARG A 374 3.70 9.93 -21.32
CA ARG A 374 3.74 9.16 -20.08
C ARG A 374 2.41 9.30 -19.35
N THR A 375 1.57 8.29 -19.52
CA THR A 375 0.24 8.23 -18.92
C THR A 375 0.01 6.90 -18.22
N MET A 376 -0.76 6.94 -17.16
CA MET A 376 -1.39 5.77 -16.57
C MET A 376 -2.75 5.56 -17.24
N ASN A 377 -3.11 4.32 -17.57
CA ASN A 377 -4.42 3.99 -18.12
C ASN A 377 -5.16 3.03 -17.18
N PHE A 378 -6.23 3.50 -16.56
CA PHE A 378 -7.06 2.67 -15.66
C PHE A 378 -7.65 1.44 -16.35
N LYS A 379 -7.85 1.48 -17.66
CA LYS A 379 -8.32 0.31 -18.42
C LYS A 379 -7.34 -0.86 -18.35
N THR A 380 -6.05 -0.59 -18.44
CA THR A 380 -5.00 -1.62 -18.45
C THR A 380 -4.50 -1.96 -17.06
N MET A 381 -4.52 -0.98 -16.14
CA MET A 381 -4.08 -1.19 -14.75
C MET A 381 -5.09 -1.99 -13.93
N GLY A 382 -6.39 -1.86 -14.24
CA GLY A 382 -7.44 -2.50 -13.48
C GLY A 382 -7.87 -1.72 -12.23
N TYR A 383 -8.67 -2.38 -11.38
CA TYR A 383 -9.22 -1.78 -10.16
C TYR A 383 -9.45 -2.86 -9.11
N GLU A 384 -8.73 -2.78 -8.01
CA GLU A 384 -8.70 -3.81 -6.98
C GLU A 384 -9.06 -3.25 -5.59
N PRO A 385 -10.32 -2.84 -5.38
CA PRO A 385 -10.75 -2.37 -4.06
C PRO A 385 -10.81 -3.52 -3.05
N SER A 386 -10.41 -3.26 -1.81
CA SER A 386 -10.56 -4.20 -0.72
C SER A 386 -12.04 -4.39 -0.34
N ARG A 387 -12.86 -3.37 -0.57
CA ARG A 387 -14.30 -3.35 -0.30
C ARG A 387 -15.02 -2.50 -1.34
N LEU A 388 -16.13 -2.99 -1.87
CA LEU A 388 -17.03 -2.21 -2.71
C LEU A 388 -18.07 -1.45 -1.86
N TYR A 389 -18.53 -0.34 -2.37
CA TYR A 389 -19.66 0.39 -1.82
C TYR A 389 -20.94 -0.47 -1.84
N GLU A 390 -21.58 -0.65 -0.69
CA GLU A 390 -22.77 -1.50 -0.52
C GLU A 390 -24.07 -0.71 -0.36
N GLY A 391 -24.01 0.62 -0.31
CA GLY A 391 -25.19 1.48 -0.12
C GLY A 391 -26.16 1.47 -1.30
N GLY A 392 -27.30 2.11 -1.11
CA GLY A 392 -28.40 2.13 -2.10
C GLY A 392 -28.20 3.08 -3.28
N PHE A 393 -27.24 4.02 -3.19
CA PHE A 393 -27.00 4.98 -4.26
C PHE A 393 -26.30 4.32 -5.44
N GLN A 394 -26.75 4.57 -6.68
CA GLN A 394 -26.16 4.01 -7.89
C GLN A 394 -25.44 5.12 -8.65
N PHE A 395 -24.10 5.10 -8.61
CA PHE A 395 -23.28 6.03 -9.36
C PHE A 395 -23.37 5.75 -10.87
N GLN A 396 -23.62 6.80 -11.67
CA GLN A 396 -23.88 6.69 -13.10
C GLN A 396 -22.61 6.84 -13.94
N LYS A 397 -21.61 7.55 -13.44
CA LYS A 397 -20.40 7.91 -14.16
C LYS A 397 -19.13 7.30 -13.58
N HIS A 398 -19.22 6.48 -12.53
CA HIS A 398 -18.04 5.80 -12.03
C HIS A 398 -17.50 4.82 -13.06
N TYR A 399 -16.19 4.90 -13.34
CA TYR A 399 -15.56 4.23 -14.47
C TYR A 399 -15.72 2.70 -14.43
N PHE A 400 -15.57 2.07 -13.27
CA PHE A 400 -15.67 0.62 -13.08
C PHE A 400 -17.08 0.12 -12.73
N GLY A 401 -18.09 0.97 -12.78
CA GLY A 401 -19.48 0.60 -12.50
C GLY A 401 -20.07 1.34 -11.30
N PRO A 402 -21.33 1.06 -10.95
CA PRO A 402 -22.12 1.88 -10.03
C PRO A 402 -21.70 1.77 -8.55
N LYS A 403 -20.75 0.90 -8.22
CA LYS A 403 -20.31 0.65 -6.84
C LYS A 403 -18.80 0.93 -6.72
N PRO A 404 -18.38 2.16 -6.41
CA PRO A 404 -16.98 2.51 -6.20
C PRO A 404 -16.35 1.69 -5.06
N GLY A 405 -15.04 1.47 -5.13
CA GLY A 405 -14.30 0.86 -4.03
C GLY A 405 -14.03 1.84 -2.90
N GLU A 406 -13.94 1.35 -1.68
CA GLU A 406 -13.47 2.05 -0.47
C GLU A 406 -14.18 3.37 -0.18
N LEU A 407 -15.42 3.53 -0.65
CA LEU A 407 -16.26 4.68 -0.38
C LEU A 407 -17.24 4.37 0.74
N THR A 408 -17.25 5.20 1.78
CA THR A 408 -18.13 5.07 2.93
C THR A 408 -19.24 6.10 2.87
N GLU A 409 -20.51 5.65 2.86
CA GLU A 409 -21.68 6.55 2.81
C GLU A 409 -21.90 7.26 4.14
N LYS A 410 -21.83 6.52 5.25
CA LYS A 410 -22.18 7.03 6.58
C LYS A 410 -21.09 6.76 7.61
N THR A 411 -20.89 7.70 8.50
CA THR A 411 -20.07 7.51 9.71
C THR A 411 -20.73 6.52 10.67
N ALA A 412 -20.01 6.11 11.71
CA ALA A 412 -20.56 5.27 12.79
C ALA A 412 -21.80 5.91 13.47
N GLU A 413 -21.87 7.25 13.49
CA GLU A 413 -23.00 8.02 14.03
C GLU A 413 -24.15 8.23 13.01
N GLY A 414 -24.08 7.61 11.82
CA GLY A 414 -25.12 7.66 10.79
C GLY A 414 -25.13 8.94 9.93
N ARG A 415 -24.15 9.83 10.07
CA ARG A 415 -24.00 11.03 9.23
C ARG A 415 -23.39 10.67 7.89
N ILE A 416 -23.89 11.28 6.81
CA ILE A 416 -23.31 11.12 5.47
C ILE A 416 -21.91 11.71 5.48
N THR A 417 -20.94 10.95 4.93
CA THR A 417 -19.56 11.40 4.84
C THR A 417 -19.42 12.47 3.75
N GLU A 418 -18.55 13.42 3.98
CA GLU A 418 -18.30 14.52 3.04
C GLU A 418 -17.64 14.01 1.76
N GLU A 419 -16.83 12.97 1.86
CA GLU A 419 -16.22 12.28 0.72
C GLU A 419 -17.28 11.62 -0.18
N PHE A 420 -18.31 11.00 0.42
CA PHE A 420 -19.43 10.45 -0.33
C PHE A 420 -20.26 11.56 -1.02
N GLN A 421 -20.46 12.70 -0.36
CA GLN A 421 -21.10 13.86 -0.96
C GLN A 421 -20.29 14.41 -2.13
N CYS A 422 -18.96 14.43 -2.01
CA CYS A 422 -18.07 14.81 -3.10
C CYS A 422 -18.23 13.87 -4.31
N ALA A 423 -18.26 12.56 -4.07
CA ALA A 423 -18.50 11.57 -5.13
C ALA A 423 -19.85 11.78 -5.82
N GLN A 424 -20.93 12.03 -5.07
CA GLN A 424 -22.25 12.34 -5.63
C GLN A 424 -22.24 13.64 -6.44
N PHE A 425 -21.53 14.65 -5.96
CA PHE A 425 -21.38 15.91 -6.66
C PHE A 425 -20.67 15.71 -8.02
N LEU A 426 -19.56 14.99 -8.05
CA LEU A 426 -18.81 14.68 -9.28
C LEU A 426 -19.65 13.86 -10.25
N ASP A 427 -20.42 12.89 -9.76
CA ASP A 427 -21.32 12.08 -10.58
C ASP A 427 -22.43 12.91 -11.25
N GLY A 428 -22.89 13.98 -10.58
CA GLY A 428 -23.91 14.89 -11.06
C GLY A 428 -23.42 15.98 -12.02
N LEU A 429 -22.11 16.25 -12.10
CA LEU A 429 -21.58 17.34 -12.93
C LEU A 429 -21.66 17.03 -14.42
N PRO A 430 -22.26 17.90 -15.27
CA PRO A 430 -22.33 17.66 -16.71
C PRO A 430 -20.96 17.68 -17.41
N GLN A 431 -19.99 18.43 -16.88
CA GLN A 431 -18.62 18.52 -17.39
C GLN A 431 -17.83 17.22 -17.18
N VAL A 432 -18.21 16.39 -16.20
CA VAL A 432 -17.57 15.11 -15.92
C VAL A 432 -18.14 14.05 -16.86
N ARG A 433 -17.26 13.46 -17.68
CA ARG A 433 -17.59 12.34 -18.55
C ARG A 433 -17.71 11.03 -17.77
N PHE A 434 -16.69 10.73 -16.99
CA PHE A 434 -16.63 9.66 -15.98
C PHE A 434 -15.57 9.96 -14.95
N TRP A 435 -15.63 9.26 -13.83
CA TRP A 435 -14.70 9.42 -12.73
C TRP A 435 -14.36 8.08 -12.07
N VAL A 436 -13.29 8.03 -11.32
CA VAL A 436 -12.88 6.88 -10.50
C VAL A 436 -12.58 7.31 -9.07
N ARG A 437 -13.00 6.50 -8.09
CA ARG A 437 -12.46 6.57 -6.75
C ARG A 437 -11.04 6.00 -6.79
N ASN A 438 -10.05 6.83 -6.64
CA ASN A 438 -8.66 6.40 -6.64
C ASN A 438 -8.33 5.72 -5.30
N LEU A 439 -7.83 4.50 -5.36
CA LEU A 439 -7.57 3.69 -4.17
C LEU A 439 -6.19 4.04 -3.61
N ALA A 440 -6.10 4.42 -2.34
CA ALA A 440 -4.81 4.68 -1.73
C ALA A 440 -3.95 3.40 -1.66
N ARG A 441 -2.65 3.54 -1.89
CA ARG A 441 -1.65 2.47 -1.70
C ARG A 441 -1.89 1.19 -2.53
N LYS A 442 -2.48 1.33 -3.72
CA LYS A 442 -2.60 0.24 -4.69
C LYS A 442 -1.69 0.49 -5.89
N SER A 443 -1.10 -0.57 -6.43
CA SER A 443 -0.26 -0.47 -7.64
C SER A 443 -1.04 0.01 -8.88
N THR A 444 -2.36 -0.18 -8.85
CA THR A 444 -3.30 0.23 -9.89
C THR A 444 -3.79 1.68 -9.76
N SER A 445 -3.24 2.46 -8.83
CA SER A 445 -3.72 3.79 -8.50
C SER A 445 -2.80 4.89 -9.02
N PHE A 446 -3.41 6.01 -9.35
CA PHE A 446 -2.66 7.23 -9.68
C PHE A 446 -2.09 7.85 -8.41
N ARG A 447 -0.85 8.30 -8.49
CA ARG A 447 -0.12 8.87 -7.35
C ARG A 447 0.82 10.00 -7.77
N LEU A 448 1.13 10.86 -6.84
CA LEU A 448 2.09 11.95 -6.99
C LEU A 448 3.10 11.89 -5.83
N GLN A 449 4.39 12.08 -6.11
CA GLN A 449 5.42 12.09 -5.07
C GLN A 449 5.41 13.43 -4.31
N THR A 450 5.25 13.36 -2.98
CA THR A 450 5.48 14.50 -2.07
C THR A 450 6.93 14.51 -1.55
N SER A 451 7.25 15.38 -0.63
CA SER A 451 8.56 15.38 0.03
C SER A 451 8.85 14.11 0.84
N LYS A 452 7.81 13.41 1.30
CA LYS A 452 7.86 12.26 2.20
C LYS A 452 7.37 10.98 1.57
N ASP A 453 6.11 11.02 1.10
CA ASP A 453 5.29 9.88 0.75
C ASP A 453 4.63 10.04 -0.62
N TRP A 454 3.99 8.97 -1.08
CA TRP A 454 3.09 9.02 -2.19
C TRP A 454 1.75 9.67 -1.79
N PHE A 455 1.31 10.61 -2.59
CA PHE A 455 0.00 11.22 -2.50
C PHE A 455 -0.96 10.59 -3.52
N TYR A 456 -2.08 10.08 -3.05
CA TYR A 456 -3.14 9.49 -3.84
C TYR A 456 -4.37 10.42 -3.78
N PRO A 457 -4.62 11.24 -4.81
CA PRO A 457 -5.86 12.03 -4.86
C PRO A 457 -7.09 11.15 -4.74
N ASP A 458 -8.10 11.60 -4.00
CA ASP A 458 -9.31 10.81 -3.73
C ASP A 458 -10.08 10.41 -4.99
N PHE A 459 -10.20 11.33 -5.95
CA PHE A 459 -10.93 11.11 -7.18
C PHE A 459 -10.16 11.61 -8.38
N LEU A 460 -10.31 10.88 -9.48
CA LEU A 460 -9.86 11.32 -10.81
C LEU A 460 -11.05 11.35 -11.74
N CYS A 461 -11.15 12.40 -12.53
CA CYS A 461 -12.25 12.61 -13.47
C CYS A 461 -11.71 12.85 -14.88
N GLN A 462 -12.25 12.16 -15.86
CA GLN A 462 -12.12 12.54 -17.26
C GLN A 462 -13.23 13.54 -17.57
N LEU A 463 -12.86 14.70 -18.07
CA LEU A 463 -13.82 15.73 -18.45
C LEU A 463 -14.30 15.54 -19.90
N MET A 464 -15.43 16.17 -20.22
CA MET A 464 -16.02 16.13 -21.57
C MET A 464 -15.14 16.81 -22.62
N ASP A 465 -14.32 17.77 -22.22
CA ASP A 465 -13.36 18.50 -23.08
C ASP A 465 -12.01 17.79 -23.22
N GLY A 466 -11.84 16.62 -22.61
CA GLY A 466 -10.61 15.83 -22.65
C GLY A 466 -9.61 16.12 -21.52
N ARG A 467 -9.84 17.15 -20.70
CA ARG A 467 -8.98 17.42 -19.53
C ARG A 467 -9.17 16.36 -18.46
N THR A 468 -8.16 16.19 -17.60
CA THR A 468 -8.20 15.34 -16.40
C THR A 468 -8.28 16.21 -15.17
N LEU A 469 -9.23 15.94 -14.26
CA LEU A 469 -9.35 16.61 -12.98
C LEU A 469 -9.02 15.62 -11.85
N ALA A 470 -8.05 16.00 -10.99
CA ALA A 470 -7.79 15.32 -9.74
C ALA A 470 -8.41 16.11 -8.57
N VAL A 471 -9.11 15.40 -7.70
CA VAL A 471 -9.79 15.98 -6.53
C VAL A 471 -9.30 15.27 -5.28
N GLU A 472 -8.80 16.03 -4.32
CA GLU A 472 -8.48 15.57 -2.96
C GLU A 472 -9.44 16.25 -1.99
N TYR A 473 -10.28 15.48 -1.32
CA TYR A 473 -11.18 16.03 -0.31
C TYR A 473 -10.48 16.15 1.05
N LYS A 474 -10.63 17.26 1.74
CA LYS A 474 -10.08 17.46 3.09
C LYS A 474 -11.14 17.96 4.06
N GLY A 475 -11.31 17.24 5.16
CA GLY A 475 -12.08 17.76 6.31
C GLY A 475 -11.37 18.96 6.95
N LYS A 476 -12.14 19.84 7.55
CA LYS A 476 -11.71 21.13 8.13
C LYS A 476 -10.47 21.05 9.04
N HIS A 477 -10.37 20.02 9.87
CA HIS A 477 -9.29 19.87 10.85
C HIS A 477 -7.96 19.37 10.27
N LEU A 478 -7.93 18.96 9.01
CA LEU A 478 -6.76 18.36 8.35
C LEU A 478 -6.16 19.25 7.25
N PHE A 479 -6.74 20.45 7.06
CA PHE A 479 -6.39 21.32 5.93
C PHE A 479 -5.05 22.06 6.11
N ASP A 480 -4.68 22.40 7.35
CA ASP A 480 -3.53 23.25 7.67
C ASP A 480 -2.26 22.48 8.10
N GLY A 481 -2.22 21.16 7.91
CA GLY A 481 -1.05 20.34 8.21
C GLY A 481 0.02 20.43 7.12
N VAL A 482 1.29 20.24 7.50
CA VAL A 482 2.45 20.19 6.57
C VAL A 482 2.23 19.19 5.43
N ASP A 483 1.62 18.06 5.71
CA ASP A 483 1.25 17.04 4.72
C ASP A 483 0.24 17.58 3.69
N ALA A 484 -0.73 18.37 4.13
CA ALA A 484 -1.71 18.98 3.23
C ALA A 484 -1.08 20.08 2.33
N GLU A 485 -0.07 20.79 2.82
CA GLU A 485 0.69 21.77 2.02
C GLU A 485 1.47 21.07 0.90
N ASP A 486 2.19 20.01 1.21
CA ASP A 486 2.97 19.24 0.21
C ASP A 486 2.03 18.64 -0.86
N LYS A 487 0.90 18.06 -0.47
CA LYS A 487 -0.11 17.51 -1.40
C LYS A 487 -0.69 18.58 -2.31
N ARG A 488 -1.00 19.76 -1.74
CA ARG A 488 -1.49 20.91 -2.51
C ARG A 488 -0.45 21.39 -3.50
N ALA A 489 0.81 21.48 -3.07
CA ALA A 489 1.91 21.95 -3.88
C ALA A 489 2.18 21.00 -5.07
N VAL A 490 2.28 19.68 -4.83
CA VAL A 490 2.54 18.72 -5.93
C VAL A 490 1.36 18.62 -6.89
N GLY A 491 0.12 18.67 -6.39
CA GLY A 491 -1.08 18.69 -7.23
C GLY A 491 -1.14 19.94 -8.12
N ALA A 492 -0.81 21.11 -7.56
CA ALA A 492 -0.73 22.35 -8.32
C ALA A 492 0.37 22.31 -9.39
N ILE A 493 1.54 21.76 -9.08
CA ILE A 493 2.63 21.56 -10.05
C ILE A 493 2.19 20.64 -11.17
N TRP A 494 1.60 19.47 -10.84
CA TRP A 494 1.08 18.57 -11.85
C TRP A 494 0.09 19.25 -12.80
N ALA A 495 -0.85 20.01 -12.26
CA ALA A 495 -1.79 20.78 -13.07
C ALA A 495 -1.10 21.85 -13.93
N SER A 496 -0.23 22.69 -13.35
CA SER A 496 0.42 23.79 -14.08
C SER A 496 1.38 23.32 -15.17
N ARG A 497 2.10 22.20 -14.94
CA ARG A 497 3.05 21.62 -15.91
C ARG A 497 2.38 20.86 -17.04
N SER A 498 1.09 20.61 -16.97
CA SER A 498 0.32 19.89 -18.00
C SER A 498 -0.03 20.73 -19.24
N GLY A 499 0.26 22.04 -19.24
CA GLY A 499 -0.18 22.92 -20.32
C GLY A 499 -1.71 23.07 -20.40
N GLY A 500 -2.39 23.00 -19.24
CA GLY A 500 -3.85 23.16 -19.13
C GLY A 500 -4.64 21.86 -19.32
N ARG A 501 -3.97 20.72 -19.53
CA ARG A 501 -4.64 19.40 -19.69
C ARG A 501 -5.08 18.77 -18.38
N CYS A 502 -4.43 19.12 -17.29
CA CYS A 502 -4.75 18.61 -15.97
C CYS A 502 -5.18 19.73 -15.05
N LEU A 503 -6.14 19.42 -14.18
CA LEU A 503 -6.68 20.31 -13.17
C LEU A 503 -6.56 19.63 -11.82
N PHE A 504 -6.27 20.40 -10.78
CA PHE A 504 -6.19 19.90 -9.41
C PHE A 504 -6.96 20.81 -8.45
N VAL A 505 -7.77 20.23 -7.57
CA VAL A 505 -8.56 20.97 -6.59
C VAL A 505 -8.64 20.23 -5.26
N MET A 506 -8.60 20.97 -4.15
CA MET A 506 -8.80 20.46 -2.80
C MET A 506 -9.99 21.16 -2.14
N PRO A 507 -11.23 20.66 -2.35
CA PRO A 507 -12.40 21.20 -1.68
C PRO A 507 -12.39 20.87 -0.18
N THR A 508 -12.96 21.74 0.63
CA THR A 508 -13.06 21.61 2.09
C THR A 508 -14.47 21.93 2.57
N ASP A 509 -14.82 21.44 3.77
CA ASP A 509 -16.05 21.80 4.48
C ASP A 509 -17.36 21.59 3.68
N GLY A 510 -17.39 20.60 2.78
CA GLY A 510 -18.53 20.39 1.90
C GLY A 510 -18.75 21.47 0.83
N ASP A 511 -17.81 22.44 0.70
CA ASP A 511 -17.88 23.47 -0.34
C ASP A 511 -17.28 22.97 -1.65
N PHE A 512 -18.12 22.44 -2.52
CA PHE A 512 -17.76 21.98 -3.85
C PHE A 512 -17.80 23.09 -4.91
N SER A 513 -18.07 24.35 -4.54
CA SER A 513 -18.08 25.48 -5.47
C SER A 513 -16.71 25.72 -6.10
N THR A 514 -15.64 25.36 -5.39
CA THR A 514 -14.26 25.42 -5.87
C THR A 514 -14.05 24.49 -7.09
N ILE A 515 -14.69 23.32 -7.13
CA ILE A 515 -14.65 22.41 -8.28
C ILE A 515 -15.31 23.09 -9.50
N ARG A 516 -16.50 23.68 -9.32
CA ARG A 516 -17.19 24.38 -10.43
C ARG A 516 -16.37 25.53 -10.97
N LYS A 517 -15.83 26.40 -10.09
CA LYS A 517 -14.97 27.52 -10.50
C LYS A 517 -13.77 27.06 -11.30
N MET A 518 -13.15 25.93 -10.93
CA MET A 518 -12.02 25.36 -11.65
C MET A 518 -12.41 24.82 -13.03
N LEU A 519 -13.61 24.27 -13.17
CA LEU A 519 -14.11 23.74 -14.45
C LEU A 519 -14.57 24.82 -15.41
N ASP A 520 -15.05 25.95 -14.89
CA ASP A 520 -15.55 27.09 -15.67
C ASP A 520 -14.42 28.06 -16.07
N ALA A 521 -13.22 27.91 -15.51
CA ALA A 521 -12.02 28.68 -15.85
C ALA A 521 -11.27 28.03 -17.03
#